data_252915815e706ade8c01f57659d0d2e0
#
_entry.id   252915815e706ade8c01f57659d0d2e0
#
_cell.length_a   1.000
_cell.length_b   1.000
_cell.length_c   1.000
_cell.angle_alpha   90.00
_cell.angle_beta   90.00
_cell.angle_gamma   90.00
#
_symmetry.space_group_name_H-M   'P 1'
#
loop_
_entity.id
_entity.type
_entity.pdbx_description
1 polymer ?
#
loop_
_entity_poly.entity_id
_entity_poly.type
_entity_poly.pdbx_seq_one_letter_code
_entity_poly.pdbx_strand_id
1 'polypeptide(L)'
;MSESRLILVDGSGYIFRAYYALPPMNNSKGIPTNAVYGFCNMMLRLIEEHPSDKILIILDAGKNTFRNTLFPDYKANRGEAPEDLIPQFSIIREAIEAFGLDVIEKKDFEADDVIASYVKYGEDNKIPTTVFSSDKDLFQLLSANNRIMDPMKNVEIDEAKVMEKFGVGPDRITDVQALIGDSVDNIPGVPGIGPKTAAKLINEFGTFAVSYTHLRAHET
;
A
#
# COMPACT_ATOMS: atom_id res chain seq x y z
N MET A 1 -3.17 28.83 -11.35
CA MET A 1 -3.89 27.54 -11.49
C MET A 1 -3.01 26.52 -10.81
N SER A 2 -3.48 25.82 -9.78
CA SER A 2 -2.71 24.72 -9.19
C SER A 2 -2.52 23.65 -10.27
N GLU A 3 -1.29 23.16 -10.44
CA GLU A 3 -1.04 22.04 -11.32
C GLU A 3 -1.89 20.86 -10.87
N SER A 4 -2.60 20.22 -11.82
CA SER A 4 -3.39 19.01 -11.55
C SER A 4 -2.47 17.91 -11.03
N ARG A 5 -2.86 17.29 -9.93
CA ARG A 5 -2.11 16.20 -9.28
C ARG A 5 -2.59 14.85 -9.78
N LEU A 6 -1.72 13.88 -9.67
CA LEU A 6 -2.08 12.48 -9.82
C LEU A 6 -2.36 11.89 -8.42
N ILE A 7 -3.59 11.44 -8.22
CA ILE A 7 -4.00 10.77 -6.99
C ILE A 7 -4.08 9.28 -7.26
N LEU A 8 -3.34 8.51 -6.48
CA LEU A 8 -3.30 7.06 -6.52
C LEU A 8 -3.94 6.52 -5.27
N VAL A 9 -5.02 5.77 -5.42
CA VAL A 9 -5.74 5.16 -4.29
C VAL A 9 -5.43 3.67 -4.26
N ASP A 10 -4.91 3.19 -3.14
CA ASP A 10 -4.87 1.77 -2.80
C ASP A 10 -6.30 1.28 -2.58
N GLY A 11 -6.94 0.88 -3.66
CA GLY A 11 -8.34 0.50 -3.66
C GLY A 11 -8.61 -0.78 -2.90
N SER A 12 -7.68 -1.74 -2.94
CA SER A 12 -7.77 -2.97 -2.14
C SER A 12 -7.78 -2.65 -0.65
N GLY A 13 -6.86 -1.81 -0.19
CA GLY A 13 -6.82 -1.33 1.19
C GLY A 13 -8.10 -0.60 1.60
N TYR A 14 -8.65 0.24 0.71
CA TYR A 14 -9.91 0.95 0.96
C TYR A 14 -11.11 0.00 1.08
N ILE A 15 -11.20 -1.04 0.27
CA ILE A 15 -12.30 -2.03 0.29
C ILE A 15 -12.28 -2.80 1.62
N PHE A 16 -11.14 -3.39 1.99
CA PHE A 16 -11.03 -4.12 3.25
C PHE A 16 -11.31 -3.24 4.45
N ARG A 17 -10.83 -2.01 4.41
CA ARG A 17 -11.12 -1.04 5.45
C ARG A 17 -12.60 -0.74 5.57
N ALA A 18 -13.27 -0.44 4.47
CA ALA A 18 -14.70 -0.16 4.46
C ALA A 18 -15.49 -1.33 5.06
N TYR A 19 -15.07 -2.54 4.70
CA TYR A 19 -15.67 -3.77 5.21
C TYR A 19 -15.56 -3.91 6.73
N TYR A 20 -14.36 -3.70 7.30
CA TYR A 20 -14.14 -3.87 8.74
C TYR A 20 -14.57 -2.66 9.59
N ALA A 21 -14.71 -1.49 9.01
CA ALA A 21 -15.11 -0.29 9.74
C ALA A 21 -16.62 -0.20 10.03
N LEU A 22 -17.44 -0.94 9.26
CA LEU A 22 -18.89 -0.87 9.34
C LEU A 22 -19.49 -2.19 9.82
N PRO A 23 -20.59 -2.15 10.56
CA PRO A 23 -21.32 -3.37 10.89
C PRO A 23 -21.88 -4.02 9.63
N PRO A 24 -22.20 -5.34 9.66
CA PRO A 24 -22.85 -6.02 8.55
C PRO A 24 -24.13 -5.28 8.11
N MET A 25 -24.24 -5.01 6.83
CA MET A 25 -25.36 -4.34 6.18
C MET A 25 -25.78 -5.14 4.96
N ASN A 26 -27.07 -5.24 4.72
CA ASN A 26 -27.62 -5.90 3.54
C ASN A 26 -28.62 -4.98 2.82
N ASN A 27 -28.69 -5.10 1.52
CA ASN A 27 -29.76 -4.48 0.75
C ASN A 27 -31.10 -5.25 0.90
N SER A 28 -32.17 -4.77 0.28
CA SER A 28 -33.50 -5.40 0.32
C SER A 28 -33.55 -6.81 -0.28
N LYS A 29 -32.52 -7.22 -1.02
CA LYS A 29 -32.37 -8.56 -1.62
C LYS A 29 -31.48 -9.50 -0.78
N GLY A 30 -31.03 -9.04 0.41
CA GLY A 30 -30.14 -9.81 1.28
C GLY A 30 -28.67 -9.81 0.85
N ILE A 31 -28.26 -8.99 -0.12
CA ILE A 31 -26.86 -8.90 -0.56
C ILE A 31 -26.09 -8.01 0.40
N PRO A 32 -24.92 -8.46 0.91
CA PRO A 32 -24.05 -7.64 1.76
C PRO A 32 -23.60 -6.35 1.05
N THR A 33 -23.60 -5.21 1.78
CA THR A 33 -23.33 -3.89 1.19
C THR A 33 -22.51 -2.95 2.07
N ASN A 34 -22.05 -3.40 3.24
CA ASN A 34 -21.27 -2.55 4.14
C ASN A 34 -19.97 -2.03 3.52
N ALA A 35 -19.21 -2.88 2.82
CA ALA A 35 -18.00 -2.46 2.13
C ALA A 35 -18.31 -1.51 0.96
N VAL A 36 -19.35 -1.78 0.17
CA VAL A 36 -19.83 -0.90 -0.90
C VAL A 36 -20.16 0.48 -0.36
N TYR A 37 -20.98 0.54 0.70
CA TYR A 37 -21.40 1.79 1.31
C TYR A 37 -20.22 2.60 1.84
N GLY A 38 -19.32 1.94 2.60
CA GLY A 38 -18.14 2.59 3.14
C GLY A 38 -17.19 3.09 2.06
N PHE A 39 -16.94 2.26 1.05
CA PHE A 39 -16.09 2.62 -0.09
C PHE A 39 -16.66 3.82 -0.86
N CYS A 40 -17.96 3.79 -1.20
CA CYS A 40 -18.59 4.92 -1.90
C CYS A 40 -18.50 6.24 -1.11
N ASN A 41 -18.72 6.20 0.19
CA ASN A 41 -18.58 7.41 1.01
C ASN A 41 -17.14 7.96 1.02
N MET A 42 -16.14 7.07 1.07
CA MET A 42 -14.74 7.50 0.99
C MET A 42 -14.40 8.09 -0.39
N MET A 43 -14.93 7.50 -1.47
CA MET A 43 -14.72 8.03 -2.83
C MET A 43 -15.40 9.38 -3.04
N LEU A 44 -16.65 9.53 -2.60
CA LEU A 44 -17.36 10.82 -2.67
C LEU A 44 -16.57 11.93 -2.01
N ARG A 45 -16.09 11.68 -0.78
CA ARG A 45 -15.26 12.62 -0.05
C ARG A 45 -13.97 12.96 -0.81
N LEU A 46 -13.28 11.95 -1.34
CA LEU A 46 -12.04 12.14 -2.08
C LEU A 46 -12.26 13.00 -3.34
N ILE A 47 -13.34 12.74 -4.08
CA ILE A 47 -13.70 13.50 -5.28
C ILE A 47 -14.04 14.96 -4.92
N GLU A 48 -14.77 15.19 -3.83
CA GLU A 48 -15.12 16.53 -3.35
C GLU A 48 -13.88 17.33 -2.90
N GLU A 49 -12.93 16.67 -2.25
CA GLU A 49 -11.67 17.29 -1.78
C GLU A 49 -10.69 17.54 -2.94
N HIS A 50 -10.82 16.81 -4.07
CA HIS A 50 -9.88 16.82 -5.20
C HIS A 50 -10.57 17.00 -6.57
N PRO A 51 -11.36 18.08 -6.77
CA PRO A 51 -12.21 18.20 -7.95
C PRO A 51 -11.46 18.44 -9.27
N SER A 52 -10.19 18.81 -9.20
CA SER A 52 -9.36 19.11 -10.39
C SER A 52 -8.22 18.10 -10.60
N ASP A 53 -8.12 17.10 -9.73
CA ASP A 53 -7.03 16.12 -9.75
C ASP A 53 -7.43 14.85 -10.54
N LYS A 54 -6.46 14.17 -11.11
CA LYS A 54 -6.69 12.88 -11.76
C LYS A 54 -6.61 11.78 -10.71
N ILE A 55 -7.72 11.10 -10.45
CA ILE A 55 -7.82 10.02 -9.48
C ILE A 55 -7.78 8.67 -10.20
N LEU A 56 -6.87 7.79 -9.79
CA LEU A 56 -6.78 6.40 -10.24
C LEU A 56 -6.98 5.47 -9.05
N ILE A 57 -7.89 4.51 -9.19
CA ILE A 57 -8.12 3.47 -8.21
C ILE A 57 -7.32 2.23 -8.63
N ILE A 58 -6.41 1.78 -7.77
CA ILE A 58 -5.54 0.65 -8.07
C ILE A 58 -6.00 -0.54 -7.24
N LEU A 59 -6.27 -1.65 -7.92
CA LEU A 59 -6.75 -2.88 -7.31
C LEU A 59 -5.78 -4.03 -7.61
N ASP A 60 -5.75 -5.02 -6.70
CA ASP A 60 -5.07 -6.27 -6.97
C ASP A 60 -5.84 -7.08 -8.02
N ALA A 61 -5.14 -7.56 -9.04
CA ALA A 61 -5.74 -8.38 -10.10
C ALA A 61 -6.01 -9.83 -9.67
N GLY A 62 -5.50 -10.24 -8.51
CA GLY A 62 -5.68 -11.59 -7.97
C GLY A 62 -4.69 -11.90 -6.86
N LYS A 63 -4.74 -13.14 -6.35
CA LYS A 63 -3.88 -13.56 -5.22
C LYS A 63 -2.46 -13.93 -5.64
N ASN A 64 -2.28 -14.45 -6.86
CA ASN A 64 -1.00 -14.96 -7.33
C ASN A 64 -0.29 -13.90 -8.16
N THR A 65 0.95 -13.63 -7.78
CA THR A 65 1.82 -12.68 -8.46
C THR A 65 3.16 -13.33 -8.80
N PHE A 66 4.05 -12.64 -9.49
CA PHE A 66 5.41 -13.13 -9.75
C PHE A 66 6.17 -13.50 -8.45
N ARG A 67 5.79 -12.88 -7.30
CA ARG A 67 6.41 -13.18 -6.01
C ARG A 67 6.16 -14.61 -5.57
N ASN A 68 4.99 -15.17 -5.85
CA ASN A 68 4.69 -16.58 -5.52
C ASN A 68 5.50 -17.55 -6.39
N THR A 69 5.95 -17.14 -7.59
CA THR A 69 6.88 -17.92 -8.41
C THR A 69 8.28 -17.91 -7.81
N LEU A 70 8.71 -16.76 -7.27
CA LEU A 70 10.03 -16.62 -6.63
C LEU A 70 10.08 -17.23 -5.23
N PHE A 71 9.01 -17.08 -4.47
CA PHE A 71 8.88 -17.56 -3.10
C PHE A 71 7.45 -18.12 -2.89
N PRO A 72 7.25 -19.44 -3.01
CA PRO A 72 5.91 -20.06 -2.93
C PRO A 72 5.16 -19.81 -1.62
N ASP A 73 5.90 -19.60 -0.53
CA ASP A 73 5.33 -19.33 0.78
C ASP A 73 4.92 -17.86 0.99
N TYR A 74 5.16 -16.99 0.00
CA TYR A 74 4.76 -15.58 0.05
C TYR A 74 3.25 -15.45 0.24
N LYS A 75 2.85 -14.76 1.32
CA LYS A 75 1.45 -14.56 1.72
C LYS A 75 0.64 -15.86 1.93
N ALA A 76 1.30 -17.02 2.07
CA ALA A 76 0.63 -18.32 2.25
C ALA A 76 -0.20 -18.40 3.55
N ASN A 77 0.13 -17.56 4.53
CA ASN A 77 -0.60 -17.44 5.80
C ASN A 77 -1.86 -16.53 5.71
N ARG A 78 -2.07 -15.83 4.58
CA ARG A 78 -3.26 -14.99 4.40
C ARG A 78 -4.47 -15.85 4.06
N GLY A 79 -5.54 -15.69 4.84
CA GLY A 79 -6.83 -16.33 4.60
C GLY A 79 -7.50 -15.86 3.30
N GLU A 80 -8.63 -16.46 2.99
CA GLU A 80 -9.51 -15.96 1.94
C GLU A 80 -10.27 -14.72 2.39
N ALA A 81 -10.72 -13.91 1.40
CA ALA A 81 -11.62 -12.82 1.69
C ALA A 81 -12.89 -13.35 2.37
N PRO A 82 -13.49 -12.61 3.33
CA PRO A 82 -14.76 -13.00 3.94
C PRO A 82 -15.82 -13.30 2.88
N GLU A 83 -16.61 -14.35 3.11
CA GLU A 83 -17.62 -14.81 2.14
C GLU A 83 -18.63 -13.71 1.77
N ASP A 84 -18.99 -12.86 2.73
CA ASP A 84 -19.90 -11.75 2.54
C ASP A 84 -19.24 -10.49 1.91
N LEU A 85 -17.89 -10.43 1.84
CA LEU A 85 -17.16 -9.42 1.09
C LEU A 85 -17.06 -9.77 -0.40
N ILE A 86 -16.98 -11.07 -0.75
CA ILE A 86 -16.76 -11.51 -2.14
C ILE A 86 -17.78 -10.91 -3.12
N PRO A 87 -19.10 -10.96 -2.87
CA PRO A 87 -20.08 -10.37 -3.79
C PRO A 87 -20.01 -8.84 -3.87
N GLN A 88 -19.38 -8.19 -2.91
CA GLN A 88 -19.28 -6.73 -2.90
C GLN A 88 -18.19 -6.20 -3.85
N PHE A 89 -17.19 -7.00 -4.22
CA PHE A 89 -16.13 -6.56 -5.15
C PHE A 89 -16.68 -6.13 -6.51
N SER A 90 -17.62 -6.90 -7.08
CA SER A 90 -18.22 -6.52 -8.37
C SER A 90 -19.03 -5.23 -8.28
N ILE A 91 -19.80 -5.07 -7.19
CA ILE A 91 -20.62 -3.87 -6.96
C ILE A 91 -19.73 -2.64 -6.76
N ILE A 92 -18.61 -2.80 -6.06
CA ILE A 92 -17.63 -1.70 -5.88
C ILE A 92 -17.03 -1.29 -7.22
N ARG A 93 -16.71 -2.24 -8.12
CA ARG A 93 -16.23 -1.91 -9.48
C ARG A 93 -17.26 -1.12 -10.27
N GLU A 94 -18.52 -1.55 -10.26
CA GLU A 94 -19.61 -0.82 -10.89
C GLU A 94 -19.76 0.60 -10.30
N ALA A 95 -19.57 0.75 -8.99
CA ALA A 95 -19.60 2.05 -8.34
C ALA A 95 -18.44 2.95 -8.77
N ILE A 96 -17.22 2.42 -8.90
CA ILE A 96 -16.05 3.18 -9.37
C ILE A 96 -16.30 3.70 -10.79
N GLU A 97 -16.82 2.84 -11.69
CA GLU A 97 -17.18 3.21 -13.04
C GLU A 97 -18.30 4.28 -13.06
N ALA A 98 -19.30 4.14 -12.19
CA ALA A 98 -20.39 5.12 -12.07
C ALA A 98 -19.92 6.50 -11.57
N PHE A 99 -18.84 6.55 -10.75
CA PHE A 99 -18.17 7.79 -10.38
C PHE A 99 -17.32 8.40 -11.51
N GLY A 100 -17.13 7.70 -12.62
CA GLY A 100 -16.26 8.13 -13.72
C GLY A 100 -14.77 8.05 -13.38
N LEU A 101 -14.39 7.20 -12.41
CA LEU A 101 -13.01 6.98 -12.01
C LEU A 101 -12.39 5.83 -12.81
N ASP A 102 -11.08 5.95 -13.06
CA ASP A 102 -10.33 4.90 -13.74
C ASP A 102 -9.87 3.84 -12.73
N VAL A 103 -10.07 2.56 -13.08
CA VAL A 103 -9.54 1.40 -12.34
C VAL A 103 -8.33 0.85 -13.07
N ILE A 104 -7.26 0.62 -12.33
CA ILE A 104 -6.04 0.01 -12.84
C ILE A 104 -5.77 -1.29 -12.09
N GLU A 105 -5.63 -2.37 -12.85
CA GLU A 105 -5.22 -3.69 -12.38
C GLU A 105 -4.17 -4.26 -13.33
N LYS A 106 -3.20 -4.95 -12.78
CA LYS A 106 -2.17 -5.59 -13.59
C LYS A 106 -2.00 -7.03 -13.17
N LYS A 107 -2.34 -7.95 -14.08
CA LYS A 107 -2.11 -9.38 -13.85
C LYS A 107 -0.63 -9.63 -13.49
N ASP A 108 -0.40 -10.55 -12.56
CA ASP A 108 0.90 -10.97 -12.03
C ASP A 108 1.62 -9.92 -11.16
N PHE A 109 1.02 -8.75 -10.92
CA PHE A 109 1.54 -7.70 -10.05
C PHE A 109 0.53 -7.38 -8.94
N GLU A 110 1.04 -6.86 -7.84
CA GLU A 110 0.23 -6.34 -6.74
C GLU A 110 -0.12 -4.86 -6.97
N ALA A 111 -1.14 -4.36 -6.28
CA ALA A 111 -1.50 -2.95 -6.31
C ALA A 111 -0.31 -2.05 -6.00
N ASP A 112 0.53 -2.44 -5.04
CA ASP A 112 1.72 -1.70 -4.63
C ASP A 112 2.74 -1.52 -5.76
N ASP A 113 2.94 -2.54 -6.60
CA ASP A 113 3.84 -2.46 -7.76
C ASP A 113 3.33 -1.44 -8.78
N VAL A 114 2.02 -1.44 -8.99
CA VAL A 114 1.36 -0.51 -9.90
C VAL A 114 1.41 0.92 -9.35
N ILE A 115 1.13 1.11 -8.06
CA ILE A 115 1.26 2.40 -7.37
C ILE A 115 2.70 2.93 -7.51
N ALA A 116 3.71 2.10 -7.20
CA ALA A 116 5.11 2.49 -7.31
C ALA A 116 5.49 2.88 -8.75
N SER A 117 4.96 2.17 -9.75
CA SER A 117 5.18 2.48 -11.15
C SER A 117 4.59 3.83 -11.56
N TYR A 118 3.39 4.17 -11.07
CA TYR A 118 2.77 5.47 -11.32
C TYR A 118 3.45 6.61 -10.56
N VAL A 119 3.93 6.37 -9.33
CA VAL A 119 4.76 7.33 -8.60
C VAL A 119 6.03 7.65 -9.39
N LYS A 120 6.73 6.62 -9.87
CA LYS A 120 7.91 6.79 -10.72
C LYS A 120 7.60 7.55 -12.00
N TYR A 121 6.48 7.25 -12.66
CA TYR A 121 6.00 8.00 -13.82
C TYR A 121 5.75 9.49 -13.48
N GLY A 122 5.14 9.76 -12.33
CA GLY A 122 4.91 11.12 -11.84
C GLY A 122 6.23 11.88 -11.61
N GLU A 123 7.23 11.23 -11.01
CA GLU A 123 8.55 11.81 -10.81
C GLU A 123 9.25 12.13 -12.14
N ASP A 124 9.29 11.17 -13.07
CA ASP A 124 9.93 11.34 -14.38
C ASP A 124 9.30 12.45 -15.22
N ASN A 125 7.98 12.67 -15.06
CA ASN A 125 7.22 13.68 -15.80
C ASN A 125 6.95 14.96 -14.98
N LYS A 126 7.47 15.07 -13.76
CA LYS A 126 7.27 16.20 -12.84
C LYS A 126 5.80 16.46 -12.52
N ILE A 127 4.99 15.39 -12.45
CA ILE A 127 3.59 15.46 -12.05
C ILE A 127 3.52 15.21 -10.54
N PRO A 128 3.07 16.19 -9.73
CA PRO A 128 2.91 15.98 -8.30
C PRO A 128 1.95 14.80 -8.03
N THR A 129 2.39 13.84 -7.24
CA THR A 129 1.63 12.64 -6.95
C THR A 129 1.24 12.58 -5.47
N THR A 130 0.05 12.06 -5.18
CA THR A 130 -0.38 11.76 -3.81
C THR A 130 -0.92 10.34 -3.76
N VAL A 131 -0.34 9.51 -2.91
CA VAL A 131 -0.78 8.13 -2.64
C VAL A 131 -1.67 8.11 -1.42
N PHE A 132 -2.88 7.59 -1.56
CA PHE A 132 -3.80 7.34 -0.46
C PHE A 132 -3.74 5.88 -0.06
N SER A 133 -2.96 5.56 0.96
CA SER A 133 -2.86 4.23 1.56
C SER A 133 -2.44 4.32 3.02
N SER A 134 -2.88 3.37 3.83
CA SER A 134 -2.40 3.15 5.19
C SER A 134 -1.29 2.09 5.26
N ASP A 135 -0.91 1.52 4.13
CA ASP A 135 0.15 0.53 4.07
C ASP A 135 1.52 1.17 4.33
N LYS A 136 2.19 0.64 5.36
CA LYS A 136 3.53 1.09 5.75
C LYS A 136 4.59 0.85 4.66
N ASP A 137 4.36 -0.14 3.80
CA ASP A 137 5.34 -0.54 2.80
C ASP A 137 5.43 0.47 1.65
N LEU A 138 4.34 1.23 1.41
CA LEU A 138 4.33 2.33 0.47
C LEU A 138 5.04 3.60 0.98
N PHE A 139 5.41 3.66 2.27
CA PHE A 139 6.14 4.83 2.82
C PHE A 139 7.53 5.02 2.19
N GLN A 140 8.09 3.96 1.60
CA GLN A 140 9.31 4.04 0.80
C GLN A 140 9.19 4.93 -0.45
N LEU A 141 7.96 5.21 -0.88
CA LEU A 141 7.67 6.05 -2.05
C LEU A 141 7.63 7.54 -1.73
N LEU A 142 7.75 7.92 -0.44
CA LEU A 142 7.75 9.33 -0.03
C LEU A 142 8.95 10.06 -0.62
N SER A 143 8.69 11.18 -1.29
CA SER A 143 9.73 12.04 -1.88
C SER A 143 9.28 13.49 -1.95
N ALA A 144 10.13 14.37 -2.44
CA ALA A 144 9.76 15.78 -2.64
C ALA A 144 8.60 15.99 -3.61
N ASN A 145 8.40 15.06 -4.57
CA ASN A 145 7.34 15.12 -5.57
C ASN A 145 6.13 14.22 -5.25
N ASN A 146 6.29 13.30 -4.31
CA ASN A 146 5.27 12.33 -3.94
C ASN A 146 4.91 12.44 -2.47
N ARG A 147 3.62 12.57 -2.17
CA ARG A 147 3.05 12.59 -0.83
C ARG A 147 2.30 11.30 -0.54
N ILE A 148 2.22 10.96 0.74
CA ILE A 148 1.44 9.82 1.20
C ILE A 148 0.44 10.31 2.23
N MET A 149 -0.82 9.96 2.03
CA MET A 149 -1.92 10.28 2.93
C MET A 149 -2.45 8.99 3.56
N ASP A 150 -2.43 8.92 4.87
CA ASP A 150 -3.16 7.88 5.61
C ASP A 150 -4.65 8.26 5.65
N PRO A 151 -5.51 7.59 4.86
CA PRO A 151 -6.92 7.93 4.80
C PRO A 151 -7.67 7.59 6.08
N MET A 152 -7.06 6.77 6.95
CA MET A 152 -7.61 6.36 8.25
C MET A 152 -7.62 7.49 9.23
N LYS A 153 -6.49 8.15 9.31
CA LYS A 153 -6.22 9.21 10.28
C LYS A 153 -6.42 10.58 9.67
N ASN A 154 -6.62 10.63 8.34
CA ASN A 154 -6.62 11.85 7.54
C ASN A 154 -5.35 12.68 7.80
N VAL A 155 -4.20 12.01 7.74
CA VAL A 155 -2.91 12.60 8.11
C VAL A 155 -1.89 12.32 7.01
N GLU A 156 -1.17 13.35 6.61
CA GLU A 156 0.00 13.22 5.74
C GLU A 156 1.13 12.49 6.48
N ILE A 157 1.73 11.51 5.81
CA ILE A 157 2.94 10.83 6.27
C ILE A 157 4.13 11.62 5.78
N ASP A 158 4.89 12.16 6.72
CA ASP A 158 6.13 12.90 6.48
C ASP A 158 7.36 12.06 6.87
N GLU A 159 8.54 12.55 6.54
CA GLU A 159 9.81 11.88 6.88
C GLU A 159 9.98 11.68 8.39
N ALA A 160 9.44 12.59 9.22
CA ALA A 160 9.53 12.46 10.67
C ALA A 160 8.76 11.24 11.16
N LYS A 161 7.56 10.99 10.62
CA LYS A 161 6.77 9.79 10.92
C LYS A 161 7.42 8.51 10.40
N VAL A 162 8.06 8.57 9.23
CA VAL A 162 8.84 7.45 8.70
C VAL A 162 10.01 7.15 9.65
N MET A 163 10.76 8.16 10.04
CA MET A 163 11.88 8.04 10.98
C MET A 163 11.43 7.50 12.35
N GLU A 164 10.31 7.99 12.87
CA GLU A 164 9.73 7.48 14.13
C GLU A 164 9.37 5.99 14.03
N LYS A 165 8.79 5.57 12.89
CA LYS A 165 8.29 4.21 12.70
C LYS A 165 9.39 3.22 12.38
N PHE A 166 10.31 3.56 11.49
CA PHE A 166 11.33 2.64 10.95
C PHE A 166 12.75 2.91 11.48
N GLY A 167 12.98 4.08 12.08
CA GLY A 167 14.31 4.49 12.53
C GLY A 167 15.27 4.86 11.39
N VAL A 168 14.78 4.99 10.16
CA VAL A 168 15.51 5.35 8.94
C VAL A 168 14.66 6.23 8.05
N GLY A 169 15.26 6.88 7.05
CA GLY A 169 14.54 7.63 6.02
C GLY A 169 13.79 6.73 5.03
N PRO A 170 12.89 7.32 4.21
CA PRO A 170 12.08 6.58 3.23
C PRO A 170 12.90 5.70 2.28
N ASP A 171 14.04 6.18 1.83
CA ASP A 171 14.97 5.49 0.91
C ASP A 171 15.65 4.24 1.51
N ARG A 172 15.50 4.02 2.83
CA ARG A 172 16.11 2.89 3.55
C ARG A 172 15.10 1.90 4.14
N ILE A 173 13.81 2.13 3.96
CA ILE A 173 12.75 1.26 4.50
C ILE A 173 12.93 -0.18 4.02
N THR A 174 13.17 -0.37 2.72
CA THR A 174 13.38 -1.69 2.12
C THR A 174 14.56 -2.44 2.72
N ASP A 175 15.65 -1.75 3.01
CA ASP A 175 16.84 -2.34 3.64
C ASP A 175 16.54 -2.81 5.06
N VAL A 176 15.81 -2.01 5.84
CA VAL A 176 15.35 -2.39 7.18
C VAL A 176 14.41 -3.58 7.12
N GLN A 177 13.43 -3.57 6.21
CA GLN A 177 12.47 -4.66 6.04
C GLN A 177 13.15 -5.96 5.60
N ALA A 178 14.16 -5.90 4.74
CA ALA A 178 14.94 -7.07 4.35
C ALA A 178 15.62 -7.76 5.56
N LEU A 179 16.03 -6.97 6.56
CA LEU A 179 16.61 -7.52 7.79
C LEU A 179 15.56 -8.09 8.75
N ILE A 180 14.44 -7.39 8.95
CA ILE A 180 13.41 -7.79 9.92
C ILE A 180 12.46 -8.86 9.40
N GLY A 181 12.31 -8.96 8.07
CA GLY A 181 11.25 -9.73 7.42
C GLY A 181 9.88 -9.09 7.58
N ASP A 182 8.85 -9.78 7.11
CA ASP A 182 7.44 -9.42 7.31
C ASP A 182 6.60 -10.66 7.60
N SER A 183 6.14 -10.78 8.85
CA SER A 183 5.32 -11.93 9.28
C SER A 183 3.92 -11.90 8.67
N VAL A 184 3.40 -10.74 8.26
CA VAL A 184 2.10 -10.62 7.60
C VAL A 184 2.16 -11.20 6.19
N ASP A 185 3.29 -11.01 5.52
CA ASP A 185 3.55 -11.52 4.17
C ASP A 185 4.32 -12.84 4.16
N ASN A 186 4.55 -13.40 5.35
CA ASN A 186 5.30 -14.64 5.53
C ASN A 186 6.74 -14.55 4.99
N ILE A 187 7.36 -13.38 5.06
CA ILE A 187 8.75 -13.16 4.64
C ILE A 187 9.66 -13.30 5.86
N PRO A 188 10.58 -14.27 5.86
CA PRO A 188 11.52 -14.45 6.96
C PRO A 188 12.52 -13.30 7.01
N GLY A 189 12.81 -12.83 8.22
CA GLY A 189 13.91 -11.91 8.49
C GLY A 189 15.18 -12.66 8.91
N VAL A 190 16.21 -11.90 9.24
CA VAL A 190 17.44 -12.44 9.82
C VAL A 190 17.20 -12.80 11.29
N PRO A 191 17.46 -14.04 11.73
CA PRO A 191 17.24 -14.46 13.11
C PRO A 191 17.95 -13.55 14.12
N GLY A 192 17.21 -13.10 15.13
CA GLY A 192 17.75 -12.24 16.20
C GLY A 192 17.83 -10.75 15.85
N ILE A 193 17.48 -10.34 14.62
CA ILE A 193 17.46 -8.94 14.23
C ILE A 193 16.03 -8.41 14.27
N GLY A 194 15.74 -7.57 15.28
CA GLY A 194 14.49 -6.83 15.37
C GLY A 194 14.60 -5.42 14.78
N PRO A 195 13.47 -4.66 14.73
CA PRO A 195 13.42 -3.34 14.09
C PRO A 195 14.49 -2.34 14.57
N LYS A 196 14.73 -2.25 15.87
CA LYS A 196 15.75 -1.35 16.44
C LYS A 196 17.17 -1.71 16.00
N THR A 197 17.48 -3.01 15.97
CA THR A 197 18.79 -3.50 15.54
C THR A 197 18.98 -3.30 14.05
N ALA A 198 17.95 -3.61 13.25
CA ALA A 198 17.98 -3.39 11.81
C ALA A 198 18.21 -1.89 11.45
N ALA A 199 17.44 -0.99 12.06
CA ALA A 199 17.61 0.44 11.86
C ALA A 199 19.03 0.93 12.24
N LYS A 200 19.57 0.43 13.37
CA LYS A 200 20.95 0.75 13.77
C LYS A 200 21.96 0.27 12.73
N LEU A 201 21.85 -0.96 12.25
CA LEU A 201 22.75 -1.52 11.25
C LEU A 201 22.70 -0.71 9.93
N ILE A 202 21.49 -0.39 9.45
CA ILE A 202 21.32 0.37 8.21
C ILE A 202 21.86 1.80 8.37
N ASN A 203 21.65 2.46 9.51
CA ASN A 203 22.23 3.78 9.77
C ASN A 203 23.76 3.75 9.86
N GLU A 204 24.35 2.66 10.36
CA GLU A 204 25.80 2.52 10.51
C GLU A 204 26.49 2.09 9.20
N PHE A 205 25.92 1.11 8.49
CA PHE A 205 26.53 0.47 7.31
C PHE A 205 25.90 0.89 5.96
N GLY A 206 24.81 1.61 5.97
CA GLY A 206 24.15 2.17 4.80
C GLY A 206 23.10 1.27 4.16
N THR A 207 23.45 0.09 3.66
CA THR A 207 22.53 -0.80 2.94
C THR A 207 22.51 -2.22 3.51
N PHE A 208 21.44 -2.96 3.21
CA PHE A 208 21.35 -4.39 3.54
C PHE A 208 22.55 -5.18 3.02
N ALA A 209 22.96 -4.95 1.76
CA ALA A 209 24.08 -5.66 1.14
C ALA A 209 25.39 -5.46 1.91
N VAL A 210 25.69 -4.23 2.33
CA VAL A 210 26.89 -3.90 3.11
C VAL A 210 26.77 -4.49 4.52
N SER A 211 25.63 -4.33 5.18
CA SER A 211 25.39 -4.89 6.53
C SER A 211 25.54 -6.41 6.56
N TYR A 212 25.02 -7.09 5.53
CA TYR A 212 25.12 -8.56 5.43
C TYR A 212 26.56 -9.05 5.26
N THR A 213 27.39 -8.33 4.48
CA THR A 213 28.81 -8.70 4.33
C THR A 213 29.60 -8.52 5.62
N HIS A 214 29.29 -7.48 6.41
CA HIS A 214 29.91 -7.26 7.72
C HIS A 214 29.50 -8.33 8.73
N LEU A 215 28.24 -8.71 8.78
CA LEU A 215 27.76 -9.77 9.68
C LEU A 215 28.44 -11.11 9.38
N ARG A 216 28.61 -11.49 8.12
CA ARG A 216 29.32 -12.72 7.72
C ARG A 216 30.82 -12.70 8.06
N ALA A 217 31.46 -11.55 8.02
CA ALA A 217 32.87 -11.41 8.34
C ALA A 217 33.17 -11.66 9.82
N HIS A 218 32.18 -11.59 10.69
CA HIS A 218 32.32 -11.86 12.13
C HIS A 218 31.96 -13.31 12.54
N GLU A 219 31.48 -14.14 11.61
CA GLU A 219 31.16 -15.56 11.84
C GLU A 219 32.31 -16.50 11.46
N THR A 220 33.42 -15.99 10.95
CA THR A 220 34.66 -16.74 10.63
C THR A 220 35.78 -16.34 11.58
#